data_6f1aafa685460f298ce6c09ac20fa6dd
#
_entry.id   6f1aafa685460f298ce6c09ac20fa6dd
#
_cell.length_a   1.000
_cell.length_b   1.000
_cell.length_c   1.000
_cell.angle_alpha   90.00
_cell.angle_beta   90.00
_cell.angle_gamma   90.00
#
_symmetry.space_group_name_H-M   'P 1'
#
loop_
_entity.id
_entity.type
_entity.pdbx_description
1 polymer ?
#
loop_
_entity_poly.entity_id
_entity_poly.type
_entity_poly.pdbx_seq_one_letter_code
_entity_poly.pdbx_strand_id
1 'polypeptide(L)'
;MNIIVCVKPAPDPKRWDSIQLDPVTKALQRGGIPSVLGPLDKRALEEGLRLKEKYGGKVTVIAMAPPSARENLIEALAMGADEAHLLSDRTFAGSDTWSTSLVLAKGIKKLRTFDLIICGTWSLDGSTGHVGAQLAEFLGIWNVSQVTAVEGIENSRMRTRSQIERGYRVMETPLPALITVTHEINAPRFTSLFGIMEAETKPLQTWSAADIGISPEEVGFPGSPTQTGEVFMPPSSRKAQMLQGDPEEMVKEIAHRIRQALG
;
A
#
# COMPACT_ATOMS: atom_id res chain seq x y z
N MET A 1 -22.15 -4.36 1.66
CA MET A 1 -20.84 -4.71 2.30
C MET A 1 -20.00 -3.45 2.42
N ASN A 2 -19.50 -3.14 3.62
CA ASN A 2 -18.67 -1.95 3.85
C ASN A 2 -17.19 -2.34 3.75
N ILE A 3 -16.53 -1.88 2.71
CA ILE A 3 -15.13 -2.22 2.42
C ILE A 3 -14.27 -0.99 2.67
N ILE A 4 -13.19 -1.15 3.43
CA ILE A 4 -12.18 -0.11 3.62
C ILE A 4 -10.91 -0.51 2.88
N VAL A 5 -10.37 0.39 2.08
CA VAL A 5 -9.11 0.17 1.37
C VAL A 5 -8.07 1.13 1.93
N CYS A 6 -7.02 0.57 2.52
CA CYS A 6 -5.88 1.35 2.98
C CYS A 6 -4.90 1.55 1.83
N VAL A 7 -4.55 2.80 1.54
CA VAL A 7 -3.59 3.15 0.51
C VAL A 7 -2.46 4.00 1.07
N LYS A 8 -1.27 3.88 0.50
CA LYS A 8 -0.10 4.68 0.87
C LYS A 8 0.43 5.43 -0.34
N PRO A 9 0.09 6.71 -0.52
CA PRO A 9 0.78 7.57 -1.48
C PRO A 9 2.28 7.59 -1.21
N ALA A 10 3.08 7.30 -2.23
CA ALA A 10 4.53 7.23 -2.15
C ALA A 10 5.17 8.01 -3.30
N PRO A 11 6.42 8.48 -3.17
CA PRO A 11 7.12 9.17 -4.25
C PRO A 11 7.15 8.34 -5.53
N ASP A 12 6.95 8.99 -6.68
CA ASP A 12 6.97 8.31 -7.99
C ASP A 12 8.34 7.67 -8.24
N PRO A 13 8.42 6.32 -8.41
CA PRO A 13 9.67 5.61 -8.69
C PRO A 13 10.41 6.11 -9.92
N LYS A 14 9.69 6.62 -10.92
CA LYS A 14 10.27 7.19 -12.14
C LYS A 14 11.11 8.43 -11.88
N ARG A 15 11.00 9.04 -10.71
CA ARG A 15 11.71 10.23 -10.28
C ARG A 15 12.66 9.99 -9.10
N TRP A 16 12.93 8.76 -8.74
CA TRP A 16 13.83 8.44 -7.63
C TRP A 16 15.24 8.96 -7.85
N ASP A 17 15.71 9.05 -9.08
CA ASP A 17 17.03 9.63 -9.40
C ASP A 17 17.14 11.12 -9.02
N SER A 18 16.00 11.80 -8.81
CA SER A 18 15.94 13.20 -8.36
C SER A 18 15.83 13.35 -6.84
N ILE A 19 15.72 12.25 -6.08
CA ILE A 19 15.67 12.28 -4.62
C ILE A 19 17.05 12.63 -4.08
N GLN A 20 17.13 13.71 -3.29
CA GLN A 20 18.37 14.12 -2.61
C GLN A 20 18.25 13.83 -1.12
N LEU A 21 19.37 13.50 -0.50
CA LEU A 21 19.50 13.47 0.95
C LEU A 21 19.78 14.89 1.45
N ASP A 22 19.09 15.28 2.50
CA ASP A 22 19.45 16.50 3.23
C ASP A 22 20.88 16.36 3.76
N PRO A 23 21.78 17.29 3.46
CA PRO A 23 23.19 17.16 3.81
C PRO A 23 23.44 17.12 5.34
N VAL A 24 22.53 17.70 6.13
CA VAL A 24 22.64 17.81 7.59
C VAL A 24 21.88 16.69 8.28
N THR A 25 20.58 16.55 7.99
CA THR A 25 19.71 15.62 8.68
C THR A 25 19.73 14.21 8.09
N LYS A 26 20.35 14.02 6.91
CA LYS A 26 20.34 12.78 6.14
C LYS A 26 18.93 12.25 5.82
N ALA A 27 17.92 13.07 6.02
CA ALA A 27 16.56 12.75 5.64
C ALA A 27 16.37 12.82 4.12
N LEU A 28 15.50 11.98 3.58
CA LEU A 28 15.13 12.07 2.16
C LEU A 28 14.34 13.36 1.90
N GLN A 29 14.88 14.23 1.06
CA GLN A 29 14.18 15.43 0.60
C GLN A 29 13.12 15.01 -0.43
N ARG A 30 11.89 14.84 0.03
CA ARG A 30 10.73 14.46 -0.80
C ARG A 30 10.04 15.66 -1.45
N GLY A 31 10.50 16.87 -1.16
CA GLY A 31 9.94 18.11 -1.71
C GLY A 31 10.04 18.16 -3.23
N GLY A 32 8.92 18.45 -3.93
CA GLY A 32 8.89 18.58 -5.38
C GLY A 32 8.77 17.26 -6.18
N ILE A 33 8.73 16.10 -5.52
CA ILE A 33 8.48 14.82 -6.19
C ILE A 33 7.00 14.49 -6.07
N PRO A 34 6.27 14.30 -7.18
CA PRO A 34 4.88 13.87 -7.14
C PRO A 34 4.74 12.54 -6.42
N SER A 35 3.69 12.40 -5.61
CA SER A 35 3.32 11.11 -5.05
C SER A 35 2.35 10.39 -5.99
N VAL A 36 2.39 9.05 -5.95
CA VAL A 36 1.49 8.17 -6.73
C VAL A 36 0.91 7.11 -5.80
N LEU A 37 -0.26 6.58 -6.16
CA LEU A 37 -0.77 5.35 -5.55
C LEU A 37 0.07 4.17 -6.04
N GLY A 38 0.56 3.37 -5.11
CA GLY A 38 1.34 2.17 -5.40
C GLY A 38 0.55 1.16 -6.26
N PRO A 39 1.24 0.34 -7.06
CA PRO A 39 0.56 -0.67 -7.89
C PRO A 39 -0.27 -1.66 -7.08
N LEU A 40 0.16 -2.04 -5.87
CA LEU A 40 -0.59 -2.93 -5.00
C LEU A 40 -1.78 -2.24 -4.33
N ASP A 41 -1.66 -0.94 -4.03
CA ASP A 41 -2.78 -0.15 -3.50
C ASP A 41 -3.90 0.01 -4.54
N LYS A 42 -3.54 0.23 -5.81
CA LYS A 42 -4.50 0.24 -6.92
C LYS A 42 -5.20 -1.11 -7.09
N ARG A 43 -4.49 -2.23 -6.87
CA ARG A 43 -5.08 -3.57 -6.90
C ARG A 43 -5.99 -3.83 -5.70
N ALA A 44 -5.60 -3.35 -4.52
CA ALA A 44 -6.45 -3.41 -3.33
C ALA A 44 -7.75 -2.63 -3.55
N LEU A 45 -7.66 -1.44 -4.14
CA LEU A 45 -8.84 -0.64 -4.51
C LEU A 45 -9.71 -1.34 -5.56
N GLU A 46 -9.10 -1.86 -6.63
CA GLU A 46 -9.81 -2.61 -7.66
C GLU A 46 -10.56 -3.80 -7.08
N GLU A 47 -9.94 -4.55 -6.18
CA GLU A 47 -10.59 -5.69 -5.53
C GLU A 47 -11.79 -5.25 -4.69
N GLY A 48 -11.64 -4.15 -3.92
CA GLY A 48 -12.75 -3.54 -3.19
C GLY A 48 -13.91 -3.15 -4.10
N LEU A 49 -13.61 -2.54 -5.26
CA LEU A 49 -14.63 -2.15 -6.24
C LEU A 49 -15.34 -3.37 -6.85
N ARG A 50 -14.62 -4.43 -7.22
CA ARG A 50 -15.20 -5.68 -7.73
C ARG A 50 -16.11 -6.37 -6.71
N LEU A 51 -15.68 -6.40 -5.45
CA LEU A 51 -16.50 -6.95 -4.38
C LEU A 51 -17.75 -6.10 -4.13
N LYS A 52 -17.65 -4.77 -4.17
CA LYS A 52 -18.81 -3.87 -4.13
C LYS A 52 -19.77 -4.12 -5.28
N GLU A 53 -19.27 -4.26 -6.50
CA GLU A 53 -20.08 -4.55 -7.69
C GLU A 53 -20.82 -5.90 -7.57
N LYS A 54 -20.18 -6.90 -6.98
CA LYS A 54 -20.75 -8.25 -6.83
C LYS A 54 -21.72 -8.38 -5.67
N TYR A 55 -21.40 -7.77 -4.51
CA TYR A 55 -22.14 -7.96 -3.25
C TYR A 55 -22.89 -6.71 -2.77
N GLY A 56 -22.80 -5.62 -3.49
CA GLY A 56 -23.35 -4.33 -3.07
C GLY A 56 -22.55 -3.67 -1.95
N GLY A 57 -22.92 -2.43 -1.61
CA GLY A 57 -22.37 -1.70 -0.47
C GLY A 57 -21.47 -0.53 -0.86
N LYS A 58 -20.41 -0.28 -0.08
CA LYS A 58 -19.61 0.94 -0.15
C LYS A 58 -18.12 0.64 -0.05
N VAL A 59 -17.31 1.39 -0.81
CA VAL A 59 -15.84 1.39 -0.73
C VAL A 59 -15.35 2.73 -0.19
N THR A 60 -14.71 2.69 0.98
CA THR A 60 -14.07 3.84 1.63
C THR A 60 -12.56 3.72 1.52
N VAL A 61 -11.88 4.73 1.02
CA VAL A 61 -10.40 4.77 0.97
C VAL A 61 -9.87 5.54 2.17
N ILE A 62 -8.83 5.01 2.82
CA ILE A 62 -8.16 5.68 3.93
C ILE A 62 -6.63 5.68 3.72
N ALA A 63 -6.00 6.82 4.01
CA ALA A 63 -4.54 6.96 3.93
C ALA A 63 -4.01 7.77 5.11
N MET A 64 -2.85 7.39 5.65
CA MET A 64 -2.05 8.24 6.53
C MET A 64 -0.92 8.86 5.69
N ALA A 65 -1.02 10.15 5.42
CA ALA A 65 -0.10 10.84 4.52
C ALA A 65 -0.09 12.37 4.75
N PRO A 66 0.90 13.10 4.22
CA PRO A 66 0.89 14.56 4.26
C PRO A 66 -0.26 15.14 3.42
N PRO A 67 -0.63 16.42 3.63
CA PRO A 67 -1.74 17.07 2.92
C PRO A 67 -1.63 17.03 1.39
N SER A 68 -0.42 16.98 0.84
CA SER A 68 -0.16 16.87 -0.60
C SER A 68 -0.69 15.56 -1.22
N ALA A 69 -0.92 14.53 -0.41
CA ALA A 69 -1.49 13.26 -0.87
C ALA A 69 -2.99 13.32 -1.20
N ARG A 70 -3.64 14.48 -1.00
CA ARG A 70 -5.06 14.68 -1.35
C ARG A 70 -5.35 14.33 -2.81
N GLU A 71 -4.46 14.67 -3.73
CA GLU A 71 -4.60 14.37 -5.16
C GLU A 71 -4.65 12.86 -5.43
N ASN A 72 -3.89 12.06 -4.69
CA ASN A 72 -3.91 10.61 -4.82
C ASN A 72 -5.25 10.01 -4.33
N LEU A 73 -5.86 10.61 -3.32
CA LEU A 73 -7.19 10.19 -2.87
C LEU A 73 -8.28 10.59 -3.88
N ILE A 74 -8.14 11.73 -4.56
CA ILE A 74 -9.01 12.10 -5.68
C ILE A 74 -8.87 11.08 -6.83
N GLU A 75 -7.66 10.61 -7.13
CA GLU A 75 -7.45 9.51 -8.09
C GLU A 75 -8.22 8.25 -7.67
N ALA A 76 -8.16 7.86 -6.37
CA ALA A 76 -8.90 6.72 -5.87
C ALA A 76 -10.43 6.90 -5.97
N LEU A 77 -10.94 8.10 -5.72
CA LEU A 77 -12.34 8.45 -5.92
C LEU A 77 -12.74 8.37 -7.40
N ALA A 78 -11.85 8.80 -8.30
CA ALA A 78 -12.04 8.73 -9.76
C ALA A 78 -12.03 7.28 -10.27
N MET A 79 -11.31 6.37 -9.62
CA MET A 79 -11.37 4.93 -9.90
C MET A 79 -12.71 4.29 -9.51
N GLY A 80 -13.48 4.90 -8.59
CA GLY A 80 -14.82 4.42 -8.22
C GLY A 80 -15.07 4.26 -6.72
N ALA A 81 -14.14 4.64 -5.84
CA ALA A 81 -14.41 4.72 -4.41
C ALA A 81 -15.54 5.72 -4.11
N ASP A 82 -16.27 5.48 -3.03
CA ASP A 82 -17.43 6.30 -2.66
C ASP A 82 -17.04 7.50 -1.78
N GLU A 83 -16.04 7.32 -0.94
CA GLU A 83 -15.49 8.37 -0.08
C GLU A 83 -14.02 8.11 0.23
N ALA A 84 -13.33 9.14 0.70
CA ALA A 84 -11.94 9.04 1.10
C ALA A 84 -11.67 9.80 2.41
N HIS A 85 -10.71 9.28 3.20
CA HIS A 85 -10.27 9.89 4.45
C HIS A 85 -8.75 10.00 4.46
N LEU A 86 -8.27 11.22 4.65
CA LEU A 86 -6.85 11.52 4.82
C LEU A 86 -6.54 11.72 6.30
N LEU A 87 -5.76 10.84 6.89
CA LEU A 87 -5.22 11.01 8.23
C LEU A 87 -3.94 11.83 8.09
N SER A 88 -3.99 13.09 8.47
CA SER A 88 -2.88 14.02 8.24
C SER A 88 -2.65 14.92 9.45
N ASP A 89 -1.50 14.73 10.07
CA ASP A 89 -1.02 15.55 11.17
C ASP A 89 0.51 15.57 11.16
N ARG A 90 1.12 16.66 11.63
CA ARG A 90 2.58 16.74 11.75
C ARG A 90 3.14 15.76 12.77
N THR A 91 2.36 15.39 13.77
CA THR A 91 2.73 14.40 14.79
C THR A 91 2.88 12.99 14.22
N PHE A 92 2.30 12.69 13.07
CA PHE A 92 2.46 11.38 12.39
C PHE A 92 3.80 11.23 11.67
N ALA A 93 4.56 12.31 11.52
CA ALA A 93 5.85 12.26 10.82
C ALA A 93 6.85 11.37 11.57
N GLY A 94 7.55 10.51 10.81
CA GLY A 94 8.51 9.57 11.39
C GLY A 94 7.89 8.30 11.99
N SER A 95 6.58 8.07 11.81
CA SER A 95 5.92 6.82 12.22
C SER A 95 6.53 5.63 11.51
N ASP A 96 6.87 4.61 12.28
CA ASP A 96 7.18 3.27 11.78
C ASP A 96 5.89 2.49 11.44
N THR A 97 5.99 1.18 11.20
CA THR A 97 4.82 0.35 10.89
C THR A 97 3.85 0.23 12.05
N TRP A 98 4.34 0.20 13.29
CA TRP A 98 3.52 0.11 14.50
C TRP A 98 2.66 1.37 14.67
N SER A 99 3.28 2.53 14.74
CA SER A 99 2.59 3.83 14.85
C SER A 99 1.65 4.07 13.66
N THR A 100 2.06 3.73 12.44
CA THR A 100 1.22 3.82 11.24
C THR A 100 -0.04 2.97 11.38
N SER A 101 0.11 1.72 11.84
CA SER A 101 -1.02 0.80 12.01
C SER A 101 -1.97 1.26 13.12
N LEU A 102 -1.44 1.85 14.18
CA LEU A 102 -2.25 2.43 15.26
C LEU A 102 -3.09 3.62 14.76
N VAL A 103 -2.48 4.54 14.00
CA VAL A 103 -3.19 5.69 13.42
C VAL A 103 -4.30 5.23 12.48
N LEU A 104 -4.01 4.27 11.59
CA LEU A 104 -5.01 3.69 10.69
C LEU A 104 -6.14 3.00 11.48
N ALA A 105 -5.82 2.22 12.51
CA ALA A 105 -6.82 1.56 13.34
C ALA A 105 -7.76 2.55 14.04
N LYS A 106 -7.23 3.65 14.57
CA LYS A 106 -8.03 4.72 15.18
C LYS A 106 -8.93 5.41 14.18
N GLY A 107 -8.40 5.72 12.98
CA GLY A 107 -9.19 6.27 11.86
C GLY A 107 -10.32 5.33 11.44
N ILE A 108 -10.03 4.04 11.29
CA ILE A 108 -11.02 3.02 10.92
C ILE A 108 -12.09 2.86 12.02
N LYS A 109 -11.70 2.84 13.28
CA LYS A 109 -12.67 2.79 14.40
C LYS A 109 -13.62 3.99 14.40
N LYS A 110 -13.18 5.15 13.94
CA LYS A 110 -14.04 6.33 13.78
C LYS A 110 -15.08 6.16 12.66
N LEU A 111 -14.81 5.37 11.64
CA LEU A 111 -15.78 5.01 10.58
C LEU A 111 -16.89 4.08 11.08
N ARG A 112 -16.74 3.46 12.24
CA ARG A 112 -17.66 2.60 13.00
C ARG A 112 -17.91 1.22 12.41
N THR A 113 -18.31 1.10 11.14
CA THR A 113 -18.74 -0.18 10.55
C THR A 113 -17.93 -0.54 9.32
N PHE A 114 -17.40 -1.75 9.30
CA PHE A 114 -16.75 -2.34 8.15
C PHE A 114 -16.89 -3.87 8.19
N ASP A 115 -16.91 -4.48 7.02
CA ASP A 115 -16.94 -5.93 6.86
C ASP A 115 -15.58 -6.45 6.40
N LEU A 116 -14.88 -5.68 5.57
CA LEU A 116 -13.60 -6.08 4.99
C LEU A 116 -12.65 -4.88 4.90
N ILE A 117 -11.38 -5.12 5.27
CA ILE A 117 -10.29 -4.18 5.03
C ILE A 117 -9.35 -4.80 4.01
N ILE A 118 -8.93 -4.02 3.02
CA ILE A 118 -8.01 -4.47 1.97
C ILE A 118 -6.80 -3.54 1.95
N CYS A 119 -5.60 -4.12 1.99
CA CYS A 119 -4.33 -3.42 1.85
C CYS A 119 -3.51 -4.04 0.72
N GLY A 120 -2.59 -3.30 0.11
CA GLY A 120 -1.48 -3.90 -0.63
C GLY A 120 -0.58 -4.69 0.31
N THR A 121 0.03 -5.79 -0.16
CA THR A 121 0.93 -6.60 0.67
C THR A 121 2.11 -5.79 1.20
N TRP A 122 2.64 -4.85 0.42
CA TRP A 122 3.69 -3.91 0.83
C TRP A 122 3.56 -2.57 0.11
N SER A 123 4.13 -1.54 0.72
CA SER A 123 4.18 -0.20 0.12
C SER A 123 5.32 -0.06 -0.88
N LEU A 124 5.17 0.90 -1.79
CA LEU A 124 6.13 1.16 -2.88
C LEU A 124 7.51 1.63 -2.36
N ASP A 125 7.54 2.31 -1.22
CA ASP A 125 8.75 2.92 -0.63
C ASP A 125 9.40 2.04 0.45
N GLY A 126 8.69 1.71 1.51
CA GLY A 126 9.24 1.00 2.67
C GLY A 126 9.24 -0.52 2.54
N SER A 127 8.33 -1.09 1.75
CA SER A 127 8.21 -2.52 1.43
C SER A 127 8.25 -3.49 2.62
N THR A 128 7.83 -3.04 3.81
CA THR A 128 7.93 -3.83 5.06
C THR A 128 6.94 -4.99 5.12
N GLY A 129 5.76 -4.85 4.50
CA GLY A 129 4.70 -5.86 4.55
C GLY A 129 4.02 -6.04 5.91
N HIS A 130 4.33 -5.21 6.91
CA HIS A 130 3.88 -5.41 8.29
C HIS A 130 2.55 -4.70 8.61
N VAL A 131 2.26 -3.55 7.97
CA VAL A 131 1.13 -2.68 8.34
C VAL A 131 -0.20 -3.42 8.33
N GLY A 132 -0.48 -4.25 7.33
CA GLY A 132 -1.75 -4.98 7.26
C GLY A 132 -1.96 -5.92 8.46
N ALA A 133 -0.95 -6.72 8.82
CA ALA A 133 -1.05 -7.65 9.94
C ALA A 133 -1.16 -6.91 11.29
N GLN A 134 -0.37 -5.87 11.50
CA GLN A 134 -0.43 -5.05 12.72
C GLN A 134 -1.77 -4.30 12.84
N LEU A 135 -2.30 -3.80 11.71
CA LEU A 135 -3.62 -3.16 11.68
C LEU A 135 -4.73 -4.13 12.08
N ALA A 136 -4.70 -5.35 11.57
CA ALA A 136 -5.69 -6.38 11.94
C ALA A 136 -5.62 -6.70 13.43
N GLU A 137 -4.43 -6.79 14.02
CA GLU A 137 -4.22 -6.99 15.45
C GLU A 137 -4.79 -5.84 16.28
N PHE A 138 -4.52 -4.57 15.92
CA PHE A 138 -5.09 -3.40 16.60
C PHE A 138 -6.62 -3.32 16.51
N LEU A 139 -7.20 -3.92 15.49
CA LEU A 139 -8.66 -3.97 15.32
C LEU A 139 -9.29 -5.22 15.94
N GLY A 140 -8.50 -6.23 16.30
CA GLY A 140 -8.98 -7.50 16.84
C GLY A 140 -9.73 -8.33 15.81
N ILE A 141 -9.31 -8.31 14.53
CA ILE A 141 -9.95 -9.02 13.41
C ILE A 141 -9.00 -10.01 12.74
N TRP A 142 -9.59 -10.95 12.00
CA TRP A 142 -8.82 -11.92 11.24
C TRP A 142 -7.96 -11.26 10.15
N ASN A 143 -6.73 -11.80 9.94
CA ASN A 143 -5.84 -11.38 8.88
C ASN A 143 -5.51 -12.52 7.94
N VAL A 144 -5.62 -12.27 6.62
CA VAL A 144 -5.15 -13.18 5.57
C VAL A 144 -4.19 -12.43 4.66
N SER A 145 -2.92 -12.80 4.71
CA SER A 145 -1.87 -12.14 3.94
C SER A 145 -1.64 -12.78 2.58
N GLN A 146 -1.12 -11.99 1.63
CA GLN A 146 -0.68 -12.41 0.30
C GLN A 146 -1.80 -13.08 -0.53
N VAL A 147 -2.99 -12.49 -0.49
CA VAL A 147 -4.16 -12.99 -1.21
C VAL A 147 -3.99 -12.76 -2.72
N THR A 148 -4.13 -13.85 -3.47
CA THR A 148 -4.07 -13.88 -4.95
C THR A 148 -5.45 -13.99 -5.59
N ALA A 149 -6.48 -14.39 -4.83
CA ALA A 149 -7.87 -14.41 -5.27
C ALA A 149 -8.84 -14.40 -4.09
N VAL A 150 -9.94 -13.68 -4.21
CA VAL A 150 -11.14 -13.84 -3.39
C VAL A 150 -12.11 -14.71 -4.18
N GLU A 151 -12.26 -15.97 -3.79
CA GLU A 151 -13.06 -16.95 -4.53
C GLU A 151 -14.57 -16.74 -4.31
N GLY A 152 -14.95 -16.26 -3.12
CA GLY A 152 -16.35 -15.96 -2.79
C GLY A 152 -16.53 -15.52 -1.35
N ILE A 153 -17.72 -14.96 -1.08
CA ILE A 153 -18.19 -14.59 0.27
C ILE A 153 -19.60 -15.16 0.43
N GLU A 154 -19.79 -16.04 1.40
CA GLU A 154 -21.06 -16.68 1.73
C GLU A 154 -21.22 -16.83 3.23
N ASN A 155 -22.41 -16.63 3.77
CA ASN A 155 -22.71 -16.78 5.20
C ASN A 155 -21.73 -16.04 6.13
N SER A 156 -21.37 -14.81 5.77
CA SER A 156 -20.36 -13.98 6.48
C SER A 156 -18.98 -14.65 6.58
N ARG A 157 -18.64 -15.54 5.67
CA ARG A 157 -17.31 -16.14 5.53
C ARG A 157 -16.76 -15.87 4.15
N MET A 158 -15.50 -15.47 4.09
CA MET A 158 -14.78 -15.20 2.86
C MET A 158 -13.83 -16.35 2.57
N ARG A 159 -13.90 -16.89 1.34
CA ARG A 159 -12.97 -17.89 0.83
C ARG A 159 -11.91 -17.21 -0.02
N THR A 160 -10.65 -17.37 0.37
CA THR A 160 -9.50 -16.75 -0.28
C THR A 160 -8.44 -17.78 -0.66
N ARG A 161 -7.65 -17.44 -1.68
CA ARG A 161 -6.43 -18.14 -2.04
C ARG A 161 -5.24 -17.20 -1.80
N SER A 162 -4.26 -17.69 -1.05
CA SER A 162 -3.06 -16.94 -0.69
C SER A 162 -1.82 -17.63 -1.20
N GLN A 163 -0.83 -16.84 -1.65
CA GLN A 163 0.47 -17.33 -2.04
C GLN A 163 1.27 -17.79 -0.82
N ILE A 164 1.95 -18.92 -0.95
CA ILE A 164 2.94 -19.42 0.00
C ILE A 164 4.21 -19.78 -0.76
N GLU A 165 5.29 -20.12 -0.05
CA GLU A 165 6.60 -20.40 -0.65
C GLU A 165 6.55 -21.45 -1.77
N ARG A 166 5.72 -22.49 -1.63
CA ARG A 166 5.55 -23.56 -2.63
C ARG A 166 4.08 -23.84 -2.92
N GLY A 167 3.42 -22.91 -3.67
CA GLY A 167 2.03 -23.05 -4.07
C GLY A 167 1.10 -22.06 -3.42
N TYR A 168 -0.13 -22.47 -3.10
CA TYR A 168 -1.11 -21.63 -2.41
C TYR A 168 -1.85 -22.36 -1.31
N ARG A 169 -2.40 -21.56 -0.43
CA ARG A 169 -3.29 -21.99 0.63
C ARG A 169 -4.67 -21.40 0.39
N VAL A 170 -5.71 -22.25 0.43
CA VAL A 170 -7.10 -21.80 0.43
C VAL A 170 -7.59 -21.73 1.88
N MET A 171 -8.23 -20.63 2.24
CA MET A 171 -8.73 -20.39 3.59
C MET A 171 -10.16 -19.87 3.56
N GLU A 172 -10.95 -20.26 4.56
CA GLU A 172 -12.23 -19.66 4.86
C GLU A 172 -12.11 -18.85 6.15
N THR A 173 -12.38 -17.56 6.05
CA THR A 173 -12.20 -16.60 7.15
C THR A 173 -13.51 -15.91 7.46
N PRO A 174 -13.96 -15.87 8.72
CA PRO A 174 -15.14 -15.09 9.08
C PRO A 174 -14.91 -13.60 8.94
N LEU A 175 -15.94 -12.85 8.56
CA LEU A 175 -15.95 -11.40 8.56
C LEU A 175 -16.36 -10.87 9.95
N PRO A 176 -15.84 -9.70 10.39
CA PRO A 176 -14.93 -8.82 9.67
C PRO A 176 -13.50 -9.36 9.59
N ALA A 177 -12.82 -9.08 8.48
CA ALA A 177 -11.45 -9.51 8.26
C ALA A 177 -10.62 -8.44 7.53
N LEU A 178 -9.30 -8.59 7.58
CA LEU A 178 -8.36 -7.83 6.75
C LEU A 178 -7.62 -8.78 5.81
N ILE A 179 -7.49 -8.38 4.55
CA ILE A 179 -6.64 -9.08 3.58
C ILE A 179 -5.55 -8.17 3.06
N THR A 180 -4.37 -8.74 2.79
CA THR A 180 -3.35 -8.06 1.99
C THR A 180 -3.24 -8.74 0.63
N VAL A 181 -3.26 -7.96 -0.45
CA VAL A 181 -3.33 -8.49 -1.82
C VAL A 181 -2.01 -8.37 -2.56
N THR A 182 -1.74 -9.36 -3.42
CA THR A 182 -0.57 -9.40 -4.30
C THR A 182 -0.91 -8.83 -5.69
N HIS A 183 0.07 -8.75 -6.56
CA HIS A 183 -0.12 -8.30 -7.95
C HIS A 183 -0.93 -9.29 -8.81
N GLU A 184 -1.13 -10.52 -8.37
CA GLU A 184 -1.88 -11.55 -9.09
C GLU A 184 -3.40 -11.44 -8.90
N ILE A 185 -3.87 -10.68 -7.89
CA ILE A 185 -5.29 -10.59 -7.50
C ILE A 185 -6.19 -10.12 -8.65
N ASN A 186 -5.74 -9.10 -9.39
CA ASN A 186 -6.49 -8.49 -10.48
C ASN A 186 -5.60 -7.57 -11.34
N ALA A 187 -6.18 -6.97 -12.39
CA ALA A 187 -5.65 -5.81 -13.09
C ALA A 187 -6.51 -4.59 -12.76
N PRO A 188 -5.93 -3.50 -12.22
CA PRO A 188 -6.69 -2.30 -11.88
C PRO A 188 -7.31 -1.66 -13.13
N ARG A 189 -8.54 -1.16 -12.98
CA ARG A 189 -9.21 -0.37 -14.03
C ARG A 189 -8.53 0.98 -14.21
N PHE A 190 -8.67 1.54 -15.41
CA PHE A 190 -8.34 2.94 -15.65
C PHE A 190 -9.46 3.84 -15.13
N THR A 191 -9.09 5.06 -14.72
CA THR A 191 -10.07 6.11 -14.42
C THR A 191 -10.81 6.52 -15.69
N SER A 192 -12.14 6.58 -15.62
CA SER A 192 -12.95 7.10 -16.73
C SER A 192 -13.04 8.62 -16.65
N LEU A 193 -13.39 9.27 -17.77
CA LEU A 193 -13.66 10.72 -17.77
C LEU A 193 -14.78 11.09 -16.79
N PHE A 194 -15.85 10.29 -16.75
CA PHE A 194 -16.95 10.49 -15.79
C PHE A 194 -16.46 10.33 -14.35
N GLY A 195 -15.66 9.30 -14.06
CA GLY A 195 -15.08 9.10 -12.74
C GLY A 195 -14.22 10.28 -12.26
N ILE A 196 -13.44 10.89 -13.16
CA ILE A 196 -12.65 12.09 -12.86
C ILE A 196 -13.57 13.28 -12.52
N MET A 197 -14.63 13.50 -13.29
CA MET A 197 -15.59 14.58 -13.03
C MET A 197 -16.37 14.37 -11.73
N GLU A 198 -16.75 13.13 -11.42
CA GLU A 198 -17.49 12.81 -10.19
C GLU A 198 -16.59 12.88 -8.94
N ALA A 199 -15.29 12.59 -9.05
CA ALA A 199 -14.38 12.54 -7.93
C ALA A 199 -14.34 13.84 -7.11
N GLU A 200 -14.49 14.99 -7.77
CA GLU A 200 -14.49 16.30 -7.12
C GLU A 200 -15.72 16.52 -6.21
N THR A 201 -16.82 15.81 -6.49
CA THR A 201 -18.07 15.93 -5.73
C THR A 201 -18.19 14.91 -4.60
N LYS A 202 -17.34 13.86 -4.61
CA LYS A 202 -17.36 12.81 -3.59
C LYS A 202 -16.74 13.27 -2.26
N PRO A 203 -17.23 12.74 -1.13
CA PRO A 203 -16.72 13.11 0.18
C PRO A 203 -15.23 12.78 0.32
N LEU A 204 -14.40 13.79 0.63
CA LEU A 204 -13.02 13.63 1.03
C LEU A 204 -12.77 14.46 2.28
N GLN A 205 -12.57 13.77 3.42
CA GLN A 205 -12.34 14.39 4.71
C GLN A 205 -10.87 14.24 5.14
N THR A 206 -10.37 15.24 5.84
CA THR A 206 -9.04 15.16 6.48
C THR A 206 -9.24 15.15 7.98
N TRP A 207 -8.57 14.21 8.66
CA TRP A 207 -8.60 14.06 10.11
C TRP A 207 -7.19 14.20 10.70
N SER A 208 -7.09 15.01 11.74
CA SER A 208 -5.90 15.20 12.57
C SER A 208 -5.78 14.11 13.65
N ALA A 209 -4.69 14.15 14.41
CA ALA A 209 -4.49 13.30 15.59
C ALA A 209 -5.64 13.50 16.62
N ALA A 210 -6.04 14.74 16.86
CA ALA A 210 -7.14 15.07 17.75
C ALA A 210 -8.48 14.50 17.28
N ASP A 211 -8.75 14.53 15.97
CA ASP A 211 -9.99 14.01 15.39
C ASP A 211 -10.18 12.51 15.58
N ILE A 212 -9.08 11.76 15.70
CA ILE A 212 -9.08 10.30 15.90
C ILE A 212 -8.74 9.89 17.35
N GLY A 213 -8.57 10.87 18.26
CA GLY A 213 -8.32 10.63 19.66
C GLY A 213 -7.01 9.91 19.95
N ILE A 214 -5.91 10.39 19.35
CA ILE A 214 -4.56 9.84 19.54
C ILE A 214 -3.63 10.94 20.05
N SER A 215 -2.78 10.62 21.03
CA SER A 215 -1.84 11.59 21.56
C SER A 215 -0.53 11.62 20.76
N PRO A 216 0.18 12.77 20.75
CA PRO A 216 1.44 12.89 20.01
C PRO A 216 2.52 11.91 20.47
N GLU A 217 2.47 11.45 21.73
CA GLU A 217 3.44 10.52 22.32
C GLU A 217 3.24 9.08 21.82
N GLU A 218 2.03 8.75 21.32
CA GLU A 218 1.70 7.42 20.83
C GLU A 218 2.12 7.21 19.37
N VAL A 219 2.49 8.27 18.64
CA VAL A 219 2.72 8.24 17.19
C VAL A 219 3.98 9.00 16.78
N GLY A 220 4.27 8.99 15.48
CA GLY A 220 5.46 9.63 14.94
C GLY A 220 6.75 9.03 15.51
N PHE A 221 7.79 9.82 15.58
CA PHE A 221 9.06 9.42 16.18
C PHE A 221 8.94 8.97 17.64
N PRO A 222 8.22 9.68 18.53
CA PRO A 222 8.09 9.27 19.94
C PRO A 222 7.40 7.92 20.13
N GLY A 223 6.34 7.67 19.36
CA GLY A 223 5.52 6.45 19.49
C GLY A 223 6.01 5.27 18.65
N SER A 224 7.14 5.41 17.93
CA SER A 224 7.67 4.37 17.04
C SER A 224 8.70 3.49 17.75
N PRO A 225 8.42 2.19 17.98
CA PRO A 225 9.42 1.24 18.51
C PRO A 225 10.65 1.09 17.61
N THR A 226 10.50 1.29 16.30
CA THR A 226 11.59 1.21 15.33
C THR A 226 11.93 2.60 14.81
N GLN A 227 13.21 2.97 14.87
CA GLN A 227 13.69 4.24 14.36
C GLN A 227 14.67 4.04 13.21
N THR A 228 14.56 4.89 12.17
CA THR A 228 15.49 4.86 11.05
C THR A 228 16.87 5.29 11.52
N GLY A 229 17.87 4.44 11.27
CA GLY A 229 19.27 4.78 11.50
C GLY A 229 19.85 5.67 10.38
N GLU A 230 21.16 5.59 10.20
CA GLU A 230 21.85 6.34 9.15
C GLU A 230 21.41 5.85 7.75
N VAL A 231 20.98 6.80 6.91
CA VAL A 231 20.61 6.53 5.50
C VAL A 231 21.79 6.89 4.62
N PHE A 232 22.22 5.98 3.76
CA PHE A 232 23.28 6.20 2.80
C PHE A 232 22.93 5.65 1.42
N MET A 233 23.54 6.24 0.40
CA MET A 233 23.44 5.71 -0.97
C MET A 233 24.52 4.65 -1.15
N PRO A 234 24.16 3.37 -1.36
CA PRO A 234 25.17 2.34 -1.60
C PRO A 234 25.91 2.65 -2.90
N PRO A 235 27.26 2.49 -2.93
CA PRO A 235 28.00 2.69 -4.15
C PRO A 235 27.54 1.66 -5.19
N SER A 236 27.16 2.14 -6.37
CA SER A 236 26.79 1.26 -7.48
C SER A 236 28.04 0.55 -7.99
N SER A 237 28.19 -0.73 -7.67
CA SER A 237 29.26 -1.59 -8.19
C SER A 237 28.86 -2.33 -9.47
N ARG A 238 27.64 -2.14 -9.96
CA ARG A 238 27.18 -2.80 -11.18
C ARG A 238 27.90 -2.23 -12.41
N LYS A 239 28.77 -3.04 -13.01
CA LYS A 239 29.36 -2.77 -14.29
C LYS A 239 28.55 -3.52 -15.36
N ALA A 240 27.71 -2.80 -16.09
CA ALA A 240 27.05 -3.38 -17.25
C ALA A 240 28.11 -3.66 -18.33
N GLN A 241 28.14 -4.86 -18.85
CA GLN A 241 28.96 -5.20 -20.00
C GLN A 241 28.03 -5.58 -21.16
N MET A 242 28.05 -4.75 -22.20
CA MET A 242 27.32 -5.02 -23.44
C MET A 242 28.08 -6.01 -24.27
N LEU A 243 27.46 -7.17 -24.54
CA LEU A 243 28.01 -8.12 -25.50
C LEU A 243 27.66 -7.66 -26.90
N GLN A 244 28.63 -7.77 -27.83
CA GLN A 244 28.47 -7.45 -29.25
C GLN A 244 28.99 -8.62 -30.08
N GLY A 245 28.36 -8.88 -31.21
CA GLY A 245 28.77 -9.95 -32.11
C GLY A 245 27.60 -10.80 -32.57
N ASP A 246 27.92 -11.99 -33.08
CA ASP A 246 26.93 -12.96 -33.50
C ASP A 246 26.06 -13.46 -32.33
N PRO A 247 24.74 -13.57 -32.52
CA PRO A 247 23.84 -14.04 -31.43
C PRO A 247 24.22 -15.39 -30.81
N GLU A 248 24.74 -16.33 -31.60
CA GLU A 248 25.14 -17.65 -31.09
C GLU A 248 26.38 -17.55 -30.19
N GLU A 249 27.35 -16.69 -30.55
CA GLU A 249 28.55 -16.43 -29.73
C GLU A 249 28.17 -15.71 -28.42
N MET A 250 27.27 -14.71 -28.48
CA MET A 250 26.78 -14.01 -27.28
C MET A 250 26.07 -14.97 -26.34
N VAL A 251 25.25 -15.90 -26.82
CA VAL A 251 24.60 -16.92 -26.02
C VAL A 251 25.59 -17.84 -25.31
N LYS A 252 26.64 -18.28 -26.04
CA LYS A 252 27.71 -19.13 -25.45
C LYS A 252 28.47 -18.40 -24.36
N GLU A 253 28.80 -17.13 -24.59
CA GLU A 253 29.49 -16.31 -23.59
C GLU A 253 28.63 -16.07 -22.33
N ILE A 254 27.31 -15.75 -22.48
CA ILE A 254 26.38 -15.60 -21.38
C ILE A 254 26.30 -16.92 -20.59
N ALA A 255 26.10 -18.04 -21.27
CA ALA A 255 26.01 -19.35 -20.64
C ALA A 255 27.30 -19.70 -19.86
N HIS A 256 28.45 -19.37 -20.40
CA HIS A 256 29.76 -19.56 -19.74
C HIS A 256 29.85 -18.75 -18.45
N ARG A 257 29.52 -17.45 -18.50
CA ARG A 257 29.55 -16.57 -17.34
C ARG A 257 28.55 -16.98 -16.25
N ILE A 258 27.35 -17.41 -16.63
CA ILE A 258 26.36 -17.92 -15.68
C ILE A 258 26.93 -19.16 -14.96
N ARG A 259 27.52 -20.11 -15.69
CA ARG A 259 28.15 -21.30 -15.07
C ARG A 259 29.28 -20.94 -14.10
N GLN A 260 30.13 -19.96 -14.46
CA GLN A 260 31.19 -19.48 -13.57
C GLN A 260 30.64 -18.81 -12.29
N ALA A 261 29.50 -18.12 -12.39
CA ALA A 261 28.90 -17.45 -11.23
C ALA A 261 28.13 -18.39 -10.31
N LEU A 262 27.68 -19.55 -10.82
CA LEU A 262 26.95 -20.55 -10.04
C LEU A 262 27.87 -21.60 -9.38
N GLY A 263 29.17 -21.60 -9.67
CA GLY A 263 30.18 -22.52 -9.12
C GLY A 263 30.21 -23.82 -9.87
#